data_7f3ed7b09b2c7eb643cb46206743968e
#
_entry.id   7f3ed7b09b2c7eb643cb46206743968e
#
_cell.length_a   1.000
_cell.length_b   1.000
_cell.length_c   1.000
_cell.angle_alpha   90.00
_cell.angle_beta   90.00
_cell.angle_gamma   90.00
#
_symmetry.space_group_name_H-M   'P 1'
#
loop_
_entity.id
_entity.type
_entity.pdbx_description
1 polymer ?
#
loop_
_entity_poly.entity_id
_entity_poly.type
_entity_poly.pdbx_seq_one_letter_code
_entity_poly.pdbx_strand_id
1 'polypeptide(L)'
;MGLDLINGIPAHVLFVHVVVVLVPLTALALVLCAAFPSVMRRFGLALPILALVSLISVPLTTSAGEWLERHVDSNALVRKHAELGDQLLPWAIGLFVVAAGVWWAYRRTARSVSETPGEAGGTVGMPLRVTAAVLSLAVGVGAGVQVYRIGDSGAKAAWRDGYSATAHADRD
;
A
#
# COMPACT_ATOMS: atom_id res chain seq x y z
N MET A 1 15.62 -13.94 -17.30
CA MET A 1 15.73 -14.46 -15.92
C MET A 1 14.81 -13.60 -15.08
N GLY A 2 13.60 -14.07 -14.90
CA GLY A 2 12.59 -13.34 -14.15
C GLY A 2 12.79 -13.57 -12.65
N LEU A 3 12.33 -12.61 -11.85
CA LEU A 3 12.20 -12.76 -10.39
C LEU A 3 11.04 -13.71 -10.06
N ASP A 4 11.01 -14.88 -10.70
CA ASP A 4 9.87 -15.81 -10.66
C ASP A 4 10.00 -16.79 -9.49
N LEU A 5 11.23 -17.19 -9.19
CA LEU A 5 11.58 -18.08 -8.08
C LEU A 5 12.76 -17.50 -7.28
N ILE A 6 12.62 -17.51 -5.97
CA ILE A 6 13.68 -17.14 -5.02
C ILE A 6 13.91 -18.37 -4.12
N ASN A 7 15.08 -18.99 -4.22
CA ASN A 7 15.43 -20.22 -3.48
C ASN A 7 14.39 -21.35 -3.64
N GLY A 8 13.82 -21.51 -4.84
CA GLY A 8 12.81 -22.53 -5.11
C GLY A 8 11.38 -22.18 -4.65
N ILE A 9 11.17 -20.99 -4.07
CA ILE A 9 9.86 -20.50 -3.65
C ILE A 9 9.35 -19.49 -4.68
N PRO A 10 8.08 -19.56 -5.10
CA PRO A 10 7.49 -18.52 -5.96
C PRO A 10 7.67 -17.12 -5.35
N ALA A 11 8.28 -16.21 -6.12
CA ALA A 11 8.61 -14.86 -5.64
C ALA A 11 7.37 -14.07 -5.22
N HIS A 12 6.21 -14.34 -5.84
CA HIS A 12 4.93 -13.78 -5.46
C HIS A 12 4.64 -13.93 -3.96
N VAL A 13 4.90 -15.12 -3.39
CA VAL A 13 4.67 -15.40 -1.96
C VAL A 13 5.50 -14.48 -1.06
N LEU A 14 6.71 -14.12 -1.48
CA LEU A 14 7.57 -13.20 -0.73
C LEU A 14 7.13 -11.75 -0.92
N PHE A 15 6.84 -11.35 -2.16
CA PHE A 15 6.46 -9.97 -2.48
C PHE A 15 5.10 -9.58 -1.90
N VAL A 16 4.15 -10.51 -1.80
CA VAL A 16 2.85 -10.21 -1.20
C VAL A 16 2.97 -9.77 0.25
N HIS A 17 3.92 -10.31 1.01
CA HIS A 17 4.18 -9.89 2.39
C HIS A 17 4.67 -8.44 2.47
N VAL A 18 5.49 -8.03 1.50
CA VAL A 18 5.95 -6.64 1.39
C VAL A 18 4.77 -5.70 1.13
N VAL A 19 3.90 -6.03 0.17
CA VAL A 19 2.73 -5.21 -0.19
C VAL A 19 1.73 -5.11 0.96
N VAL A 20 1.41 -6.24 1.62
CA VAL A 20 0.46 -6.30 2.74
C VAL A 20 0.92 -5.45 3.94
N VAL A 21 2.21 -5.25 4.12
CA VAL A 21 2.76 -4.38 5.17
C VAL A 21 2.91 -2.95 4.68
N LEU A 22 3.53 -2.74 3.51
CA LEU A 22 3.88 -1.39 3.04
C LEU A 22 2.67 -0.54 2.70
N VAL A 23 1.64 -1.10 2.05
CA VAL A 23 0.47 -0.31 1.63
C VAL A 23 -0.30 0.23 2.84
N PRO A 24 -0.70 -0.58 3.85
CA PRO A 24 -1.35 -0.05 5.05
C PRO A 24 -0.46 0.88 5.87
N LEU A 25 0.85 0.59 5.97
CA LEU A 25 1.80 1.47 6.66
C LEU A 25 1.90 2.84 5.99
N THR A 26 1.95 2.87 4.66
CA THR A 26 1.94 4.10 3.88
C THR A 26 0.65 4.87 4.07
N ALA A 27 -0.49 4.19 4.03
CA ALA A 27 -1.80 4.80 4.26
C ALA A 27 -1.89 5.44 5.66
N LEU A 28 -1.45 4.73 6.71
CA LEU A 28 -1.40 5.24 8.08
C LEU A 28 -0.45 6.45 8.19
N ALA A 29 0.77 6.34 7.65
CA ALA A 29 1.74 7.43 7.66
C ALA A 29 1.20 8.67 6.95
N LEU A 30 0.54 8.50 5.81
CA LEU A 30 -0.07 9.58 5.05
C LEU A 30 -1.17 10.29 5.84
N VAL A 31 -2.09 9.55 6.46
CA VAL A 31 -3.16 10.12 7.30
C VAL A 31 -2.57 10.89 8.48
N LEU A 32 -1.58 10.32 9.17
CA LEU A 32 -0.92 10.99 10.30
C LEU A 32 -0.17 12.25 9.86
N CYS A 33 0.53 12.23 8.74
CA CYS A 33 1.23 13.39 8.20
C CYS A 33 0.27 14.51 7.75
N ALA A 34 -0.87 14.15 7.17
CA ALA A 34 -1.89 15.12 6.76
C ALA A 34 -2.60 15.75 7.97
N ALA A 35 -2.90 14.95 9.00
CA ALA A 35 -3.57 15.42 10.21
C ALA A 35 -2.65 16.23 11.14
N PHE A 36 -1.40 15.80 11.31
CA PHE A 36 -0.47 16.34 12.31
C PHE A 36 0.79 16.96 11.67
N PRO A 37 0.89 18.30 11.63
CA PRO A 37 2.06 19.00 11.09
C PRO A 37 3.39 18.61 11.74
N SER A 38 3.38 18.26 13.03
CA SER A 38 4.55 17.77 13.75
C SER A 38 5.08 16.44 13.20
N VAL A 39 4.18 15.54 12.83
CA VAL A 39 4.51 14.27 12.19
C VAL A 39 5.07 14.52 10.80
N MET A 40 4.40 15.38 10.00
CA MET A 40 4.87 15.72 8.66
C MET A 40 6.28 16.32 8.67
N ARG A 41 6.59 17.20 9.64
CA ARG A 41 7.94 17.77 9.78
C ARG A 41 9.02 16.71 10.07
N ARG A 42 8.67 15.63 10.80
CA ARG A 42 9.58 14.52 11.09
C ARG A 42 9.74 13.57 9.90
N PHE A 43 8.65 13.26 9.22
CA PHE A 43 8.68 12.38 8.04
C PHE A 43 9.35 13.05 6.84
N GLY A 44 9.03 14.32 6.55
CA GLY A 44 9.61 15.05 5.43
C GLY A 44 9.54 14.26 4.12
N LEU A 45 10.70 14.06 3.49
CA LEU A 45 10.81 13.32 2.22
C LEU A 45 10.57 11.82 2.37
N ALA A 46 10.66 11.25 3.58
CA ALA A 46 10.43 9.82 3.80
C ALA A 46 9.01 9.40 3.42
N LEU A 47 8.01 10.29 3.58
CA LEU A 47 6.62 10.00 3.21
C LEU A 47 6.45 9.68 1.70
N PRO A 48 6.82 10.55 0.76
CA PRO A 48 6.69 10.24 -0.67
C PRO A 48 7.63 9.09 -1.11
N ILE A 49 8.79 8.90 -0.46
CA ILE A 49 9.65 7.75 -0.74
C ILE A 49 8.95 6.45 -0.32
N LEU A 50 8.35 6.39 0.87
CA LEU A 50 7.61 5.23 1.33
C LEU A 50 6.45 4.91 0.38
N ALA A 51 5.72 5.93 -0.06
CA ALA A 51 4.62 5.78 -1.02
C ALA A 51 5.11 5.32 -2.41
N LEU A 52 6.28 5.78 -2.85
CA LEU A 52 6.90 5.33 -4.10
C LEU A 52 7.34 3.87 -4.03
N VAL A 53 7.95 3.47 -2.92
CA VAL A 53 8.34 2.06 -2.71
C VAL A 53 7.11 1.16 -2.69
N SER A 54 6.03 1.57 -2.02
CA SER A 54 4.74 0.87 -2.04
C SER A 54 4.17 0.78 -3.46
N LEU A 55 4.22 1.87 -4.23
CA LEU A 55 3.75 1.89 -5.61
C LEU A 55 4.53 0.93 -6.52
N ILE A 56 5.85 0.88 -6.37
CA ILE A 56 6.72 -0.01 -7.17
C ILE A 56 6.51 -1.47 -6.76
N SER A 57 6.28 -1.76 -5.48
CA SER A 57 6.09 -3.12 -5.00
C SER A 57 4.81 -3.78 -5.56
N VAL A 58 3.77 -3.00 -5.88
CA VAL A 58 2.50 -3.54 -6.42
C VAL A 58 2.71 -4.21 -7.79
N PRO A 59 3.21 -3.54 -8.85
CA PRO A 59 3.40 -4.19 -10.15
C PRO A 59 4.43 -5.32 -10.12
N LEU A 60 5.44 -5.25 -9.26
CA LEU A 60 6.37 -6.37 -9.07
C LEU A 60 5.67 -7.60 -8.52
N THR A 61 4.75 -7.41 -7.57
CA THR A 61 3.98 -8.49 -6.96
C THR A 61 2.94 -9.06 -7.93
N THR A 62 2.24 -8.22 -8.71
CA THR A 62 1.27 -8.68 -9.71
C THR A 62 1.96 -9.44 -10.84
N SER A 63 3.09 -8.96 -11.37
CA SER A 63 3.85 -9.68 -12.40
C SER A 63 4.34 -11.06 -11.93
N ALA A 64 4.83 -11.15 -10.68
CA ALA A 64 5.19 -12.44 -10.09
C ALA A 64 3.96 -13.34 -9.85
N GLY A 65 2.79 -12.74 -9.58
CA GLY A 65 1.51 -13.42 -9.46
C GLY A 65 1.01 -14.00 -10.77
N GLU A 66 1.08 -13.25 -11.86
CA GLU A 66 0.76 -13.72 -13.21
C GLU A 66 1.62 -14.91 -13.65
N TRP A 67 2.90 -14.89 -13.29
CA TRP A 67 3.77 -16.03 -13.54
C TRP A 67 3.27 -17.26 -12.75
N LEU A 68 2.98 -17.08 -11.45
CA LEU A 68 2.49 -18.17 -10.60
C LEU A 68 1.14 -18.71 -11.09
N GLU A 69 0.21 -17.84 -11.50
CA GLU A 69 -1.10 -18.23 -12.04
C GLU A 69 -0.98 -19.20 -13.24
N ARG A 70 0.03 -19.00 -14.10
CA ARG A 70 0.31 -19.90 -15.23
C ARG A 70 0.94 -21.24 -14.82
N HIS A 71 1.35 -21.40 -13.56
CA HIS A 71 2.04 -22.59 -13.04
C HIS A 71 1.23 -23.34 -11.98
N VAL A 72 0.00 -22.92 -11.70
CA VAL A 72 -0.93 -23.59 -10.79
C VAL A 72 -2.23 -23.95 -11.54
N ASP A 73 -3.01 -24.86 -10.96
CA ASP A 73 -4.31 -25.21 -11.52
C ASP A 73 -5.26 -24.02 -11.48
N SER A 74 -5.73 -23.60 -12.66
CA SER A 74 -6.64 -22.48 -12.79
C SER A 74 -8.02 -22.83 -12.24
N ASN A 75 -8.49 -22.05 -11.28
CA ASN A 75 -9.84 -22.14 -10.73
C ASN A 75 -10.44 -20.75 -10.49
N ALA A 76 -11.73 -20.68 -10.18
CA ALA A 76 -12.44 -19.43 -9.99
C ALA A 76 -11.87 -18.56 -8.84
N LEU A 77 -11.28 -19.17 -7.81
CA LEU A 77 -10.70 -18.45 -6.66
C LEU A 77 -9.36 -17.81 -7.05
N VAL A 78 -8.51 -18.52 -7.80
CA VAL A 78 -7.23 -17.99 -8.30
C VAL A 78 -7.48 -16.81 -9.22
N ARG A 79 -8.40 -16.93 -10.19
CA ARG A 79 -8.78 -15.80 -11.06
C ARG A 79 -9.32 -14.61 -10.29
N LYS A 80 -10.20 -14.86 -9.31
CA LYS A 80 -10.74 -13.79 -8.45
C LYS A 80 -9.65 -13.06 -7.65
N HIS A 81 -8.66 -13.80 -7.15
CA HIS A 81 -7.52 -13.22 -6.46
C HIS A 81 -6.68 -12.34 -7.40
N ALA A 82 -6.37 -12.82 -8.61
CA ALA A 82 -5.62 -12.06 -9.62
C ALA A 82 -6.34 -10.76 -10.00
N GLU A 83 -7.66 -10.83 -10.33
CA GLU A 83 -8.48 -9.64 -10.64
C GLU A 83 -8.48 -8.60 -9.52
N LEU A 84 -8.53 -9.02 -8.26
CA LEU A 84 -8.47 -8.11 -7.11
C LEU A 84 -7.06 -7.52 -6.95
N GLY A 85 -6.01 -8.29 -7.26
CA GLY A 85 -4.62 -7.84 -7.23
C GLY A 85 -4.40 -6.67 -8.18
N ASP A 86 -4.88 -6.76 -9.41
CA ASP A 86 -4.76 -5.71 -10.43
C ASP A 86 -5.45 -4.40 -10.00
N GLN A 87 -6.54 -4.50 -9.25
CA GLN A 87 -7.26 -3.35 -8.73
C GLN A 87 -6.53 -2.59 -7.60
N LEU A 88 -5.38 -3.09 -7.11
CA LEU A 88 -4.61 -2.38 -6.09
C LEU A 88 -3.79 -1.23 -6.67
N LEU A 89 -3.37 -1.32 -7.92
CA LEU A 89 -2.51 -0.31 -8.56
C LEU A 89 -3.11 1.11 -8.54
N PRO A 90 -4.38 1.35 -8.89
CA PRO A 90 -5.00 2.67 -8.77
C PRO A 90 -4.92 3.26 -7.35
N TRP A 91 -5.09 2.43 -6.31
CA TRP A 91 -4.97 2.87 -4.92
C TRP A 91 -3.53 3.22 -4.54
N ALA A 92 -2.56 2.44 -5.00
CA ALA A 92 -1.14 2.73 -4.78
C ALA A 92 -0.71 4.03 -5.47
N ILE A 93 -1.20 4.30 -6.69
CA ILE A 93 -1.01 5.58 -7.40
C ILE A 93 -1.64 6.71 -6.58
N GLY A 94 -2.87 6.54 -6.10
CA GLY A 94 -3.55 7.51 -5.26
C GLY A 94 -2.77 7.84 -3.99
N LEU A 95 -2.28 6.84 -3.27
CA LEU A 95 -1.42 7.03 -2.09
C LEU A 95 -0.17 7.85 -2.42
N PHE A 96 0.51 7.53 -3.53
CA PHE A 96 1.72 8.25 -3.94
C PHE A 96 1.42 9.70 -4.32
N VAL A 97 0.39 9.96 -5.12
CA VAL A 97 0.02 11.31 -5.56
C VAL A 97 -0.36 12.19 -4.37
N VAL A 98 -1.18 11.67 -3.44
CA VAL A 98 -1.59 12.42 -2.24
C VAL A 98 -0.38 12.64 -1.32
N ALA A 99 0.49 11.64 -1.12
CA ALA A 99 1.70 11.76 -0.29
C ALA A 99 2.67 12.81 -0.86
N ALA A 100 2.90 12.80 -2.16
CA ALA A 100 3.72 13.78 -2.84
C ALA A 100 3.12 15.19 -2.75
N GLY A 101 1.79 15.32 -2.92
CA GLY A 101 1.06 16.58 -2.79
C GLY A 101 1.13 17.16 -1.39
N VAL A 102 0.91 16.35 -0.35
CA VAL A 102 1.03 16.74 1.06
C VAL A 102 2.46 17.22 1.37
N TRP A 103 3.46 16.42 1.01
CA TRP A 103 4.86 16.80 1.19
C TRP A 103 5.21 18.11 0.48
N TRP A 104 4.79 18.27 -0.76
CA TRP A 104 5.08 19.47 -1.54
C TRP A 104 4.42 20.73 -0.97
N ALA A 105 3.15 20.64 -0.54
CA ALA A 105 2.45 21.74 0.12
C ALA A 105 3.18 22.22 1.39
N TYR A 106 3.59 21.27 2.23
CA TYR A 106 4.35 21.58 3.45
C TYR A 106 5.73 22.18 3.15
N ARG A 107 6.43 21.67 2.13
CA ARG A 107 7.73 22.18 1.72
C ARG A 107 7.67 23.60 1.17
N ARG A 108 6.62 23.93 0.40
CA ARG A 108 6.40 25.31 -0.09
C ARG A 108 6.18 26.27 1.05
N THR A 109 5.28 25.94 1.97
CA THR A 109 4.99 26.80 3.12
C THR A 109 6.22 27.04 3.99
N ALA A 110 7.06 26.00 4.21
CA ALA A 110 8.29 26.14 4.98
C ALA A 110 9.31 27.08 4.30
N ARG A 111 9.37 27.11 2.96
CA ARG A 111 10.27 28.00 2.21
C ARG A 111 9.81 29.45 2.27
N SER A 112 8.51 29.71 2.10
CA SER A 112 7.96 31.08 2.15
C SER A 112 8.22 31.77 3.49
N VAL A 113 8.22 31.03 4.60
CA VAL A 113 8.58 31.54 5.94
C VAL A 113 10.06 31.96 6.03
N SER A 114 10.94 31.26 5.31
CA SER A 114 12.38 31.56 5.35
C SER A 114 12.76 32.80 4.54
N GLU A 115 11.94 33.16 3.54
CA GLU A 115 12.21 34.30 2.64
C GLU A 115 11.68 35.65 3.15
N THR A 116 10.76 35.65 4.15
CA THR A 116 10.20 36.88 4.74
C THR A 116 10.30 36.82 6.26
N PRO A 117 11.46 37.20 6.87
CA PRO A 117 11.62 37.24 8.32
C PRO A 117 10.76 38.41 8.90
N GLY A 118 9.71 38.04 9.63
CA GLY A 118 8.85 39.03 10.32
C GLY A 118 7.34 38.78 10.16
N GLU A 119 6.89 38.00 9.20
CA GLU A 119 5.51 37.54 9.16
C GLU A 119 5.35 36.25 9.99
N ALA A 120 4.25 36.18 10.76
CA ALA A 120 3.92 35.01 11.58
C ALA A 120 3.96 33.73 10.72
N GLY A 121 4.81 32.79 11.10
CA GLY A 121 5.16 31.59 10.32
C GLY A 121 3.98 30.96 9.59
N GLY A 122 4.03 30.99 8.26
CA GLY A 122 2.97 30.49 7.41
C GLY A 122 2.72 29.01 7.68
N THR A 123 1.59 28.70 8.29
CA THR A 123 1.08 27.31 8.37
C THR A 123 0.27 27.02 7.11
N VAL A 124 0.32 25.78 6.65
CA VAL A 124 -0.61 25.31 5.60
C VAL A 124 -2.03 25.68 6.02
N GLY A 125 -2.74 26.45 5.20
CA GLY A 125 -4.07 26.95 5.52
C GLY A 125 -5.03 25.83 5.92
N MET A 126 -5.92 26.12 6.88
CA MET A 126 -6.89 25.14 7.39
C MET A 126 -7.67 24.38 6.28
N PRO A 127 -8.21 25.06 5.24
CA PRO A 127 -8.96 24.35 4.20
C PRO A 127 -8.08 23.34 3.45
N LEU A 128 -6.84 23.67 3.13
CA LEU A 128 -5.92 22.75 2.45
C LEU A 128 -5.55 21.56 3.34
N ARG A 129 -5.39 21.78 4.65
CA ARG A 129 -5.14 20.68 5.60
C ARG A 129 -6.34 19.73 5.70
N VAL A 130 -7.56 20.26 5.80
CA VAL A 130 -8.78 19.46 5.86
C VAL A 130 -8.93 18.65 4.57
N THR A 131 -8.75 19.28 3.40
CA THR A 131 -8.80 18.59 2.12
C THR A 131 -7.76 17.46 2.04
N ALA A 132 -6.51 17.75 2.43
CA ALA A 132 -5.44 16.75 2.46
C ALA A 132 -5.77 15.58 3.39
N ALA A 133 -6.30 15.86 4.59
CA ALA A 133 -6.69 14.82 5.54
C ALA A 133 -7.85 13.96 5.03
N VAL A 134 -8.88 14.56 4.43
CA VAL A 134 -10.03 13.84 3.85
C VAL A 134 -9.57 12.96 2.69
N LEU A 135 -8.78 13.49 1.75
CA LEU A 135 -8.23 12.71 0.64
C LEU A 135 -7.34 11.57 1.12
N SER A 136 -6.46 11.84 2.10
CA SER A 136 -5.58 10.84 2.69
C SER A 136 -6.39 9.70 3.34
N LEU A 137 -7.46 10.05 4.06
CA LEU A 137 -8.34 9.07 4.69
C LEU A 137 -9.09 8.24 3.63
N ALA A 138 -9.65 8.89 2.61
CA ALA A 138 -10.40 8.21 1.55
C ALA A 138 -9.51 7.19 0.79
N VAL A 139 -8.34 7.64 0.35
CA VAL A 139 -7.40 6.77 -0.37
C VAL A 139 -6.81 5.70 0.57
N GLY A 140 -6.50 6.05 1.82
CA GLY A 140 -5.97 5.11 2.80
C GLY A 140 -6.95 4.00 3.16
N VAL A 141 -8.21 4.35 3.41
CA VAL A 141 -9.29 3.36 3.68
C VAL A 141 -9.53 2.49 2.44
N GLY A 142 -9.62 3.09 1.25
CA GLY A 142 -9.79 2.35 0.01
C GLY A 142 -8.67 1.33 -0.25
N ALA A 143 -7.42 1.76 -0.09
CA ALA A 143 -6.26 0.89 -0.20
C ALA A 143 -6.27 -0.24 0.85
N GLY A 144 -6.60 0.08 2.11
CA GLY A 144 -6.71 -0.91 3.19
C GLY A 144 -7.79 -1.97 2.94
N VAL A 145 -8.98 -1.54 2.51
CA VAL A 145 -10.08 -2.44 2.12
C VAL A 145 -9.65 -3.33 0.95
N GLN A 146 -8.97 -2.77 -0.05
CA GLN A 146 -8.51 -3.56 -1.20
C GLN A 146 -7.47 -4.60 -0.78
N VAL A 147 -6.48 -4.25 0.04
CA VAL A 147 -5.50 -5.19 0.59
C VAL A 147 -6.18 -6.31 1.38
N TYR A 148 -7.18 -5.98 2.21
CA TYR A 148 -7.97 -6.97 2.93
C TYR A 148 -8.68 -7.95 1.99
N ARG A 149 -9.35 -7.45 0.93
CA ARG A 149 -10.06 -8.29 -0.06
C ARG A 149 -9.11 -9.21 -0.82
N ILE A 150 -7.92 -8.71 -1.17
CA ILE A 150 -6.87 -9.51 -1.82
C ILE A 150 -6.40 -10.61 -0.86
N GLY A 151 -6.11 -10.28 0.39
CA GLY A 151 -5.67 -11.24 1.41
C GLY A 151 -6.71 -12.34 1.66
N ASP A 152 -7.98 -11.97 1.84
CA ASP A 152 -9.10 -12.92 2.03
C ASP A 152 -9.26 -13.85 0.81
N SER A 153 -9.22 -13.29 -0.42
CA SER A 153 -9.34 -14.10 -1.63
C SER A 153 -8.16 -15.03 -1.83
N GLY A 154 -6.93 -14.58 -1.52
CA GLY A 154 -5.72 -15.39 -1.60
C GLY A 154 -5.71 -16.52 -0.58
N ALA A 155 -6.12 -16.25 0.66
CA ALA A 155 -6.27 -17.29 1.68
C ALA A 155 -7.29 -18.35 1.25
N LYS A 156 -8.44 -17.95 0.70
CA LYS A 156 -9.44 -18.89 0.16
C LYS A 156 -8.92 -19.70 -1.00
N ALA A 157 -8.12 -19.11 -1.88
CA ALA A 157 -7.52 -19.82 -3.01
C ALA A 157 -6.47 -20.85 -2.57
N ALA A 158 -5.66 -20.50 -1.55
CA ALA A 158 -4.59 -21.36 -1.06
C ALA A 158 -5.10 -22.53 -0.18
N TRP A 159 -6.17 -22.32 0.58
CA TRP A 159 -6.60 -23.25 1.64
C TRP A 159 -7.90 -23.99 1.33
N ARG A 160 -8.51 -23.82 0.16
CA ARG A 160 -9.81 -24.42 -0.18
C ARG A 160 -9.88 -25.92 0.10
N ASP A 161 -8.86 -26.67 -0.30
CA ASP A 161 -8.78 -28.12 -0.19
C ASP A 161 -7.62 -28.56 0.73
N GLY A 162 -7.00 -27.61 1.45
CA GLY A 162 -5.78 -27.82 2.21
C GLY A 162 -5.99 -28.16 3.69
N TYR A 163 -7.23 -28.10 4.21
CA TYR A 163 -7.50 -28.43 5.62
C TYR A 163 -8.87 -29.12 5.79
N SER A 164 -8.98 -29.91 6.86
CA SER A 164 -10.24 -30.48 7.35
C SER A 164 -10.72 -29.70 8.58
N ALA A 165 -12.03 -29.42 8.66
CA ALA A 165 -12.65 -28.83 9.85
C ALA A 165 -12.62 -29.76 11.07
N THR A 166 -12.42 -31.07 10.85
CA THR A 166 -12.22 -32.07 11.91
C THR A 166 -10.74 -32.45 11.96
N ALA A 167 -10.17 -32.51 13.18
CA ALA A 167 -8.82 -33.01 13.36
C ALA A 167 -8.71 -34.46 12.84
N HIS A 168 -7.61 -34.74 12.14
CA HIS A 168 -7.30 -36.14 11.83
C HIS A 168 -7.02 -36.85 13.16
N ALA A 169 -7.69 -38.00 13.40
CA ALA A 169 -7.31 -38.88 14.51
C ALA A 169 -5.85 -39.32 14.25
N ASP A 170 -5.02 -39.20 15.29
CA ASP A 170 -3.64 -39.68 15.24
C ASP A 170 -3.66 -41.14 14.76
N ARG A 171 -2.96 -41.41 13.66
CA ARG A 171 -2.70 -42.76 13.21
C ARG A 171 -1.46 -43.23 13.95
N ASP A 172 -1.69 -43.91 15.06
CA ASP A 172 -0.65 -44.70 15.73
C ASP A 172 -0.09 -45.79 14.81
#